data_fbb69ab51a58c5190456a863dacd0c94
#
_entry.id   fbb69ab51a58c5190456a863dacd0c94
#
_cell.length_a   1.000
_cell.length_b   1.000
_cell.length_c   1.000
_cell.angle_alpha   90.00
_cell.angle_beta   90.00
_cell.angle_gamma   90.00
#
_symmetry.space_group_name_H-M   'P 1'
#
loop_
_entity.id
_entity.type
_entity.pdbx_description
1 polymer ?
#
loop_
_entity_poly.entity_id
_entity_poly.type
_entity_poly.pdbx_seq_one_letter_code
_entity_poly.pdbx_strand_id
1 'polypeptide(L)'
;MNLTELVSVGMMLFTPVITDIPEDKSASVECLALNMYHEARGQGSAGLLGVSSVVFNRVKDKRFPNTICGVVYQGPTRESWKTRQTPDPNDATFYPVKHRCQFSWYCDGRGDEPRDKKTYQRLLTIAKSIVYNTINFIDITDGATHY
;
A
#
# COMPACT_ATOMS: atom_id res chain seq x y z
N MET A 1 18.74 -27.03 -60.56
CA MET A 1 18.14 -25.81 -60.05
C MET A 1 17.71 -26.06 -58.61
N ASN A 2 18.51 -25.62 -57.66
CA ASN A 2 18.22 -25.81 -56.25
C ASN A 2 17.76 -24.50 -55.66
N LEU A 3 16.48 -24.41 -55.33
CA LEU A 3 15.95 -23.36 -54.47
C LEU A 3 16.29 -23.68 -53.01
N THR A 4 17.18 -22.94 -52.45
CA THR A 4 17.44 -22.89 -51.02
C THR A 4 16.40 -21.99 -50.38
N GLU A 5 15.40 -22.57 -49.73
CA GLU A 5 14.47 -21.83 -48.87
C GLU A 5 15.23 -21.38 -47.59
N LEU A 6 15.37 -20.07 -47.49
CA LEU A 6 15.80 -19.42 -46.24
C LEU A 6 14.64 -19.43 -45.26
N VAL A 7 14.64 -20.36 -44.33
CA VAL A 7 13.75 -20.34 -43.16
C VAL A 7 14.24 -19.24 -42.23
N SER A 8 13.58 -18.08 -42.25
CA SER A 8 13.76 -17.01 -41.31
C SER A 8 13.13 -17.45 -39.98
N VAL A 9 13.97 -17.88 -39.02
CA VAL A 9 13.54 -18.13 -37.66
C VAL A 9 13.31 -16.77 -36.99
N GLY A 10 12.06 -16.34 -36.98
CA GLY A 10 11.63 -15.16 -36.24
C GLY A 10 11.83 -15.39 -34.75
N MET A 11 12.84 -14.74 -34.19
CA MET A 11 13.09 -14.70 -32.76
C MET A 11 11.99 -13.88 -32.10
N MET A 12 10.94 -14.53 -31.61
CA MET A 12 9.91 -13.89 -30.78
C MET A 12 10.56 -13.46 -29.47
N LEU A 13 10.82 -12.18 -29.34
CA LEU A 13 11.16 -11.57 -28.07
C LEU A 13 9.93 -11.65 -27.17
N PHE A 14 9.90 -12.63 -26.29
CA PHE A 14 8.97 -12.63 -25.16
C PHE A 14 9.38 -11.47 -24.23
N THR A 15 8.77 -10.33 -24.39
CA THR A 15 8.76 -9.32 -23.34
C THR A 15 7.92 -9.87 -22.20
N PRO A 16 8.45 -9.99 -20.96
CA PRO A 16 7.60 -10.34 -19.84
C PRO A 16 6.55 -9.24 -19.69
N VAL A 17 5.31 -9.59 -19.94
CA VAL A 17 4.18 -8.74 -19.56
C VAL A 17 4.19 -8.78 -18.03
N ILE A 18 4.72 -7.73 -17.42
CA ILE A 18 4.50 -7.47 -16.00
C ILE A 18 3.00 -7.19 -15.90
N THR A 19 2.23 -8.22 -15.59
CA THR A 19 0.85 -8.04 -15.19
C THR A 19 0.92 -7.34 -13.84
N ASP A 20 0.68 -6.02 -13.83
CA ASP A 20 0.34 -5.30 -12.62
C ASP A 20 -0.84 -6.06 -12.00
N ILE A 21 -0.56 -6.79 -10.91
CA ILE A 21 -1.64 -7.43 -10.14
C ILE A 21 -2.46 -6.26 -9.59
N PRO A 22 -3.70 -6.09 -10.01
CA PRO A 22 -4.50 -4.95 -9.53
C PRO A 22 -4.61 -5.09 -8.01
N GLU A 23 -4.25 -4.02 -7.30
CA GLU A 23 -4.46 -3.96 -5.85
C GLU A 23 -5.93 -4.28 -5.54
N ASP A 24 -6.17 -5.19 -4.60
CA ASP A 24 -7.52 -5.46 -4.13
C ASP A 24 -8.10 -4.17 -3.51
N LYS A 25 -9.09 -3.60 -4.19
CA LYS A 25 -9.75 -2.37 -3.75
C LYS A 25 -10.36 -2.47 -2.36
N SER A 26 -10.80 -3.67 -1.97
CA SER A 26 -11.34 -3.90 -0.62
C SER A 26 -10.25 -3.75 0.43
N ALA A 27 -9.09 -4.37 0.22
CA ALA A 27 -7.92 -4.20 1.08
C ALA A 27 -7.44 -2.74 1.12
N SER A 28 -7.42 -2.06 -0.03
CA SER A 28 -7.06 -0.64 -0.12
C SER A 28 -7.98 0.26 0.71
N VAL A 29 -9.29 -0.03 0.74
CA VAL A 29 -10.26 0.70 1.57
C VAL A 29 -9.93 0.53 3.04
N GLU A 30 -9.69 -0.70 3.49
CA GLU A 30 -9.35 -0.99 4.89
C GLU A 30 -8.03 -0.32 5.30
N CYS A 31 -6.99 -0.44 4.49
CA CYS A 31 -5.70 0.21 4.75
C CYS A 31 -5.83 1.73 4.86
N LEU A 32 -6.56 2.36 3.94
CA LEU A 32 -6.77 3.80 3.96
C LEU A 32 -7.59 4.24 5.19
N ALA A 33 -8.65 3.51 5.52
CA ALA A 33 -9.50 3.81 6.68
C ALA A 33 -8.74 3.66 7.99
N LEU A 34 -7.91 2.63 8.14
CA LEU A 34 -7.03 2.47 9.32
C LEU A 34 -6.06 3.64 9.44
N ASN A 35 -5.44 4.04 8.35
CA ASN A 35 -4.52 5.17 8.38
C ASN A 35 -5.23 6.48 8.74
N MET A 36 -6.40 6.75 8.18
CA MET A 36 -7.24 7.88 8.58
C MET A 36 -7.60 7.84 10.08
N TYR A 37 -7.93 6.65 10.59
CA TYR A 37 -8.31 6.48 11.99
C TYR A 37 -7.17 6.83 12.94
N HIS A 38 -5.99 6.33 12.68
CA HIS A 38 -4.85 6.52 13.57
C HIS A 38 -4.21 7.90 13.44
N GLU A 39 -4.17 8.46 12.23
CA GLU A 39 -3.49 9.73 11.96
C GLU A 39 -4.40 10.96 12.10
N ALA A 40 -5.68 10.87 11.75
CA ALA A 40 -6.49 12.06 11.55
C ALA A 40 -7.92 12.02 12.13
N ARG A 41 -8.30 11.00 12.90
CA ARG A 41 -9.69 10.87 13.39
C ARG A 41 -10.20 12.07 14.19
N GLY A 42 -9.30 12.82 14.84
CA GLY A 42 -9.63 14.00 15.64
C GLY A 42 -9.44 15.34 14.92
N GLN A 43 -9.05 15.34 13.65
CA GLN A 43 -8.64 16.55 12.91
C GLN A 43 -9.71 17.06 11.93
N GLY A 44 -10.88 16.46 11.91
CA GLY A 44 -11.95 16.84 10.98
C GLY A 44 -11.65 16.49 9.52
N SER A 45 -12.47 17.02 8.60
CA SER A 45 -12.39 16.68 7.18
C SER A 45 -11.06 17.07 6.53
N ALA A 46 -10.49 18.21 6.91
CA ALA A 46 -9.22 18.67 6.36
C ALA A 46 -8.07 17.71 6.70
N GLY A 47 -8.00 17.20 7.94
CA GLY A 47 -7.00 16.21 8.33
C GLY A 47 -7.18 14.89 7.59
N LEU A 48 -8.42 14.42 7.44
CA LEU A 48 -8.72 13.20 6.67
C LEU A 48 -8.31 13.32 5.20
N LEU A 49 -8.60 14.46 4.57
CA LEU A 49 -8.19 14.72 3.19
C LEU A 49 -6.66 14.86 3.07
N GLY A 50 -6.03 15.54 4.03
CA GLY A 50 -4.58 15.73 4.04
C GLY A 50 -3.83 14.41 4.11
N VAL A 51 -4.15 13.54 5.06
CA VAL A 51 -3.50 12.23 5.19
C VAL A 51 -3.76 11.33 3.99
N SER A 52 -4.97 11.38 3.43
CA SER A 52 -5.30 10.62 2.22
C SER A 52 -4.52 11.12 1.00
N SER A 53 -4.40 12.44 0.83
CA SER A 53 -3.61 13.05 -0.25
C SER A 53 -2.16 12.60 -0.20
N VAL A 54 -1.54 12.59 0.98
CA VAL A 54 -0.16 12.10 1.17
C VAL A 54 -0.02 10.63 0.77
N VAL A 55 -0.97 9.77 1.14
CA VAL A 55 -0.96 8.36 0.72
C VAL A 55 -1.01 8.24 -0.80
N PHE A 56 -1.95 8.93 -1.46
CA PHE A 56 -2.07 8.87 -2.93
C PHE A 56 -0.87 9.50 -3.65
N ASN A 57 -0.28 10.57 -3.13
CA ASN A 57 0.92 11.17 -3.69
C ASN A 57 2.11 10.21 -3.61
N ARG A 58 2.26 9.47 -2.49
CA ARG A 58 3.28 8.42 -2.37
C ARG A 58 3.05 7.28 -3.35
N VAL A 59 1.82 6.79 -3.51
CA VAL A 59 1.49 5.73 -4.48
C VAL A 59 1.91 6.11 -5.91
N LYS A 60 1.81 7.38 -6.29
CA LYS A 60 2.21 7.89 -7.60
C LYS A 60 3.72 8.16 -7.73
N ASP A 61 4.41 8.29 -6.65
CA ASP A 61 5.85 8.63 -6.62
C ASP A 61 6.70 7.35 -6.58
N LYS A 62 7.59 7.20 -7.56
CA LYS A 62 8.45 6.01 -7.73
C LYS A 62 9.35 5.68 -6.52
N ARG A 63 9.53 6.62 -5.59
CA ARG A 63 10.31 6.42 -4.36
C ARG A 63 9.57 5.61 -3.30
N PHE A 64 8.26 5.41 -3.47
CA PHE A 64 7.39 4.74 -2.51
C PHE A 64 6.73 3.50 -3.13
N PRO A 65 6.14 2.61 -2.31
CA PRO A 65 5.32 1.53 -2.82
C PRO A 65 4.18 2.06 -3.71
N ASN A 66 3.80 1.30 -4.72
CA ASN A 66 2.79 1.68 -5.70
C ASN A 66 1.35 1.26 -5.32
N THR A 67 1.14 0.84 -4.09
CA THR A 67 -0.18 0.45 -3.57
C THR A 67 -0.50 1.20 -2.28
N ILE A 68 -1.79 1.39 -1.98
CA ILE A 68 -2.24 2.06 -0.76
C ILE A 68 -1.77 1.30 0.47
N CYS A 69 -1.99 -0.03 0.52
CA CYS A 69 -1.54 -0.85 1.64
C CYS A 69 -0.01 -0.85 1.76
N GLY A 70 0.70 -0.92 0.65
CA GLY A 70 2.17 -0.83 0.63
C GLY A 70 2.69 0.46 1.24
N VAL A 71 2.06 1.61 0.93
CA VAL A 71 2.40 2.91 1.51
C VAL A 71 2.06 2.98 2.99
N VAL A 72 0.85 2.50 3.37
CA VAL A 72 0.37 2.56 4.76
C VAL A 72 1.24 1.72 5.69
N TYR A 73 1.63 0.53 5.25
CA TYR A 73 2.45 -0.39 6.04
C TYR A 73 3.95 -0.30 5.74
N GLN A 74 4.39 0.75 5.07
CA GLN A 74 5.79 0.90 4.69
C GLN A 74 6.71 1.03 5.92
N GLY A 75 7.73 0.20 5.97
CA GLY A 75 8.78 0.24 6.99
C GLY A 75 9.72 -0.96 6.88
N PRO A 76 10.89 -0.90 7.50
CA PRO A 76 11.80 -2.03 7.54
C PRO A 76 11.20 -3.17 8.37
N THR A 77 11.43 -4.39 7.93
CA THR A 77 11.01 -5.61 8.63
C THR A 77 12.22 -6.38 9.14
N ARG A 78 11.99 -7.22 10.15
CA ARG A 78 12.97 -8.14 10.70
C ARG A 78 12.35 -9.52 10.86
N GLU A 79 13.10 -10.54 10.47
CA GLU A 79 12.67 -11.92 10.67
C GLU A 79 12.57 -12.28 12.15
N SER A 80 11.53 -13.05 12.50
CA SER A 80 11.36 -13.60 13.84
C SER A 80 12.57 -14.48 14.22
N TRP A 81 13.01 -14.37 15.48
CA TRP A 81 14.07 -15.23 15.99
C TRP A 81 13.69 -16.72 15.97
N LYS A 82 12.38 -17.04 16.08
CA LYS A 82 11.87 -18.42 16.02
C LYS A 82 12.07 -19.02 14.65
N THR A 83 11.75 -18.29 13.59
CA THR A 83 11.86 -18.79 12.21
C THR A 83 13.29 -18.76 11.67
N ARG A 84 14.15 -17.88 12.20
CA ARG A 84 15.59 -17.90 11.88
C ARG A 84 16.31 -19.20 12.27
N GLN A 85 15.73 -19.96 13.20
CA GLN A 85 16.27 -21.24 13.66
C GLN A 85 15.71 -22.43 12.88
N THR A 86 14.71 -22.20 12.01
CA THR A 86 14.14 -23.25 11.18
C THR A 86 14.87 -23.32 9.83
N PRO A 87 15.15 -24.53 9.31
CA PRO A 87 15.86 -24.66 8.04
C PRO A 87 15.00 -24.35 6.81
N ASP A 88 13.68 -24.23 6.93
CA ASP A 88 12.77 -23.95 5.82
C ASP A 88 12.56 -22.45 5.65
N PRO A 89 13.06 -21.85 4.55
CA PRO A 89 12.86 -20.41 4.28
C PRO A 89 11.41 -20.05 3.99
N ASN A 90 10.52 -21.02 3.69
CA ASN A 90 9.09 -20.76 3.47
C ASN A 90 8.33 -20.51 4.78
N ASP A 91 8.89 -20.91 5.91
CA ASP A 91 8.32 -20.68 7.23
C ASP A 91 8.75 -19.33 7.83
N ALA A 92 9.53 -18.52 7.10
CA ALA A 92 10.04 -17.26 7.60
C ALA A 92 8.92 -16.26 7.93
N THR A 93 8.87 -15.81 9.17
CA THR A 93 7.92 -14.80 9.64
C THR A 93 8.64 -13.49 9.90
N PHE A 94 8.14 -12.42 9.29
CA PHE A 94 8.70 -11.08 9.42
C PHE A 94 7.78 -10.16 10.21
N TYR A 95 8.37 -9.31 11.01
CA TYR A 95 7.68 -8.27 11.77
C TYR A 95 8.26 -6.89 11.48
N PRO A 96 7.44 -5.83 11.50
CA PRO A 96 7.94 -4.48 11.35
C PRO A 96 8.90 -4.11 12.48
N VAL A 97 9.95 -3.37 12.15
CA VAL A 97 10.89 -2.86 13.15
C VAL A 97 10.23 -1.73 13.93
N LYS A 98 10.14 -1.90 15.25
CA LYS A 98 9.45 -0.99 16.15
C LYS A 98 9.94 0.47 15.97
N HIS A 99 8.98 1.40 15.86
CA HIS A 99 9.19 2.84 15.71
C HIS A 99 9.94 3.27 14.43
N ARG A 100 9.97 2.43 13.38
CA ARG A 100 10.65 2.74 12.12
C ARG A 100 9.72 2.75 10.89
N CYS A 101 8.41 2.68 11.10
CA CYS A 101 7.44 2.73 10.02
C CYS A 101 7.15 4.16 9.58
N GLN A 102 6.73 4.33 8.34
CA GLN A 102 6.36 5.64 7.77
C GLN A 102 5.16 6.25 8.49
N PHE A 103 4.17 5.41 8.83
CA PHE A 103 3.09 5.76 9.75
C PHE A 103 3.38 5.07 11.09
N SER A 104 3.62 5.86 12.12
CA SER A 104 4.16 5.38 13.40
C SER A 104 3.25 4.40 14.13
N TRP A 105 1.93 4.53 13.96
CA TRP A 105 0.95 3.67 14.61
C TRP A 105 1.11 2.20 14.27
N TYR A 106 1.53 1.89 13.04
CA TYR A 106 1.67 0.52 12.55
C TYR A 106 2.75 -0.30 13.29
N CYS A 107 3.77 0.35 13.81
CA CYS A 107 4.85 -0.36 14.52
C CYS A 107 5.26 0.31 15.86
N ASP A 108 4.31 0.93 16.54
CA ASP A 108 4.52 1.53 17.86
C ASP A 108 4.48 0.49 19.00
N GLY A 109 4.11 -0.75 18.69
CA GLY A 109 4.00 -1.86 19.64
C GLY A 109 2.65 -1.94 20.35
N ARG A 110 1.66 -1.13 19.90
CA ARG A 110 0.27 -1.18 20.36
C ARG A 110 -0.57 -1.97 19.37
N GLY A 111 -1.78 -2.35 19.77
CA GLY A 111 -2.73 -2.96 18.85
C GLY A 111 -3.30 -1.94 17.87
N ASP A 112 -3.37 -2.33 16.59
CA ASP A 112 -3.83 -1.46 15.49
C ASP A 112 -5.35 -1.45 15.34
N GLU A 113 -6.06 -2.30 16.08
CA GLU A 113 -7.50 -2.42 15.96
C GLU A 113 -8.22 -1.16 16.47
N PRO A 114 -9.10 -0.55 15.65
CA PRO A 114 -9.85 0.64 16.05
C PRO A 114 -10.77 0.37 17.24
N ARG A 115 -10.59 1.11 18.33
CA ARG A 115 -11.43 1.00 19.53
C ARG A 115 -12.79 1.66 19.35
N ASP A 116 -12.84 2.83 18.70
CA ASP A 116 -14.09 3.49 18.33
C ASP A 116 -14.62 2.95 17.02
N LYS A 117 -15.43 1.90 17.13
CA LYS A 117 -16.02 1.21 15.97
C LYS A 117 -16.93 2.11 15.15
N LYS A 118 -17.66 3.04 15.78
CA LYS A 118 -18.57 3.97 15.09
C LYS A 118 -17.78 4.93 14.20
N THR A 119 -16.76 5.53 14.73
CA THR A 119 -15.86 6.39 13.96
C THR A 119 -15.19 5.60 12.83
N TYR A 120 -14.69 4.40 13.10
CA TYR A 120 -14.06 3.58 12.08
C TYR A 120 -15.01 3.21 10.93
N GLN A 121 -16.27 2.85 11.22
CA GLN A 121 -17.27 2.57 10.18
C GLN A 121 -17.52 3.79 9.28
N ARG A 122 -17.55 4.99 9.86
CA ARG A 122 -17.64 6.23 9.07
C ARG A 122 -16.42 6.42 8.17
N LEU A 123 -15.22 6.15 8.68
CA LEU A 123 -13.99 6.25 7.90
C LEU A 123 -13.90 5.21 6.80
N LEU A 124 -14.38 3.99 7.02
CA LEU A 124 -14.53 2.98 5.96
C LEU A 124 -15.42 3.47 4.81
N THR A 125 -16.53 4.13 5.12
CA THR A 125 -17.42 4.71 4.11
C THR A 125 -16.71 5.80 3.31
N ILE A 126 -15.99 6.68 3.97
CA ILE A 126 -15.21 7.75 3.31
C ILE A 126 -14.10 7.14 2.44
N ALA A 127 -13.31 6.22 3.00
CA ALA A 127 -12.24 5.53 2.29
C ALA A 127 -12.75 4.82 1.04
N LYS A 128 -13.89 4.13 1.15
CA LYS A 128 -14.56 3.48 0.03
C LYS A 128 -14.91 4.48 -1.08
N SER A 129 -15.49 5.62 -0.71
CA SER A 129 -15.84 6.66 -1.68
C SER A 129 -14.61 7.21 -2.41
N ILE A 130 -13.48 7.34 -1.73
CA ILE A 130 -12.21 7.80 -2.31
C ILE A 130 -11.62 6.72 -3.22
N VAL A 131 -11.45 5.49 -2.74
CA VAL A 131 -10.80 4.39 -3.48
C VAL A 131 -11.57 3.99 -4.72
N TYR A 132 -12.90 3.99 -4.65
CA TYR A 132 -13.77 3.68 -5.80
C TYR A 132 -14.08 4.90 -6.67
N ASN A 133 -13.53 6.06 -6.32
CA ASN A 133 -13.70 7.32 -7.07
C ASN A 133 -15.17 7.72 -7.27
N THR A 134 -15.99 7.49 -6.23
CA THR A 134 -17.42 7.87 -6.23
C THR A 134 -17.63 9.32 -5.78
N ILE A 135 -16.59 9.96 -5.26
CA ILE A 135 -16.52 11.39 -4.95
C ILE A 135 -15.36 12.03 -5.70
N ASN A 136 -15.45 13.31 -5.96
CA ASN A 136 -14.33 14.07 -6.53
C ASN A 136 -13.29 14.34 -5.43
N PHE A 137 -12.30 13.45 -5.33
CA PHE A 137 -11.21 13.59 -4.36
C PHE A 137 -10.15 14.56 -4.92
N ILE A 138 -9.89 15.64 -4.18
CA ILE A 138 -8.92 16.65 -4.54
C ILE A 138 -7.75 16.60 -3.56
N ASP A 139 -6.53 16.60 -4.08
CA ASP A 139 -5.32 16.78 -3.28
C ASP A 139 -5.26 18.20 -2.73
N ILE A 140 -5.34 18.33 -1.41
CA ILE A 140 -5.25 19.62 -0.72
C ILE A 140 -3.84 19.94 -0.22
N THR A 141 -2.86 19.09 -0.51
CA THR A 141 -1.49 19.17 0.02
C THR A 141 -0.47 19.66 -1.00
N ASP A 142 -0.91 19.97 -2.21
CA ASP A 142 -0.04 20.41 -3.33
C ASP A 142 1.09 19.39 -3.61
N GLY A 143 0.74 18.11 -3.66
CA GLY A 143 1.68 17.04 -3.96
C GLY A 143 2.57 16.60 -2.81
N ALA A 144 2.27 16.99 -1.56
CA ALA A 144 3.07 16.62 -0.40
C ALA A 144 3.12 15.09 -0.22
N THR A 145 4.31 14.58 0.12
CA THR A 145 4.56 13.18 0.45
C THR A 145 4.88 12.96 1.94
N HIS A 146 4.80 14.01 2.74
CA HIS A 146 4.95 13.99 4.20
C HIS A 146 3.77 14.69 4.85
N TYR A 147 3.37 14.15 6.00
CA TYR A 147 2.25 14.63 6.80
C TYR A 147 2.72 15.08 8.17
#